data_0151f2710f16013e61af4db897eb9473
#
_entry.id   0151f2710f16013e61af4db897eb9473
#
_cell.length_a   1.000
_cell.length_b   1.000
_cell.length_c   1.000
_cell.angle_alpha   90.00
_cell.angle_beta   90.00
_cell.angle_gamma   90.00
#
_symmetry.space_group_name_H-M   'P 1'
#
loop_
_entity.id
_entity.type
_entity.pdbx_description
1 polymer ?
#
loop_
_entity_poly.entity_id
_entity_poly.type
_entity_poly.pdbx_seq_one_letter_code
_entity_poly.pdbx_strand_id
1 'polypeptide(L)'
;YAQRGIHCTYVGHTLANSIPLNLSQTLCRERINLSKTSVEPVKGKVMGILPGSRKGIITKMLPVYAHAARIIKKKLPDTVFICTVPSYKKATLIKDLWLEVAPDLSITVFVGNTQDVIASSDAVLLTCGTIALETMLLKTPFAVAYKVSPVSAFIARRLLKIDTYSLPNLIAGRKIVKEFIQEDCTSSALADEMYKLLIYDNILMKKEFEDIHKSMRCNSDELACDAVFKVINRTYEENVILESTAQIESAELGEAESVDSSSVESKDTTDQTQTSSLDDKLNSAENKSDSQ
;
A
#
# COMPACT_ATOMS: atom_id res chain seq x y z
N TYR A 1 7.56 -7.18 14.84
CA TYR A 1 7.51 -6.00 15.72
C TYR A 1 7.37 -6.41 17.18
N ALA A 2 6.39 -7.24 17.55
CA ALA A 2 6.17 -7.71 18.94
C ALA A 2 7.41 -8.32 19.58
N GLN A 3 8.18 -9.13 18.84
CA GLN A 3 9.45 -9.72 19.30
C GLN A 3 10.53 -8.69 19.66
N ARG A 4 10.36 -7.44 19.22
CA ARG A 4 11.27 -6.31 19.52
C ARG A 4 10.66 -5.28 20.49
N GLY A 5 9.59 -5.64 21.18
CA GLY A 5 8.89 -4.75 22.12
C GLY A 5 8.15 -3.59 21.46
N ILE A 6 7.92 -3.66 20.14
CA ILE A 6 7.18 -2.61 19.43
C ILE A 6 5.71 -3.01 19.37
N HIS A 7 4.85 -2.20 19.98
CA HIS A 7 3.40 -2.37 19.88
C HIS A 7 2.96 -2.12 18.45
N CYS A 8 2.32 -3.13 17.83
CA CYS A 8 1.83 -3.05 16.48
C CYS A 8 0.51 -3.81 16.37
N THR A 9 -0.53 -3.14 15.89
CA THR A 9 -1.85 -3.72 15.66
C THR A 9 -2.03 -3.93 14.17
N TYR A 10 -2.31 -5.17 13.75
CA TYR A 10 -2.66 -5.44 12.37
C TYR A 10 -4.12 -5.04 12.13
N VAL A 11 -4.34 -4.13 11.20
CA VAL A 11 -5.66 -3.58 10.85
C VAL A 11 -6.13 -4.00 9.46
N GLY A 12 -5.46 -4.96 8.83
CA GLY A 12 -5.78 -5.40 7.47
C GLY A 12 -5.17 -4.50 6.40
N HIS A 13 -5.71 -4.61 5.19
CA HIS A 13 -5.26 -3.81 4.04
C HIS A 13 -6.48 -3.32 3.24
N THR A 14 -6.58 -2.01 3.03
CA THR A 14 -7.72 -1.36 2.36
C THR A 14 -8.00 -1.92 0.96
N LEU A 15 -6.96 -2.26 0.17
CA LEU A 15 -7.14 -2.88 -1.14
C LEU A 15 -7.84 -4.24 -1.07
N ALA A 16 -7.64 -5.04 0.01
CA ALA A 16 -8.30 -6.33 0.16
C ALA A 16 -9.81 -6.17 0.37
N ASN A 17 -10.24 -5.06 0.95
CA ASN A 17 -11.66 -4.74 1.12
C ASN A 17 -12.28 -4.14 -0.16
N SER A 18 -11.53 -3.26 -0.84
CA SER A 18 -12.04 -2.54 -2.02
C SER A 18 -12.09 -3.38 -3.29
N ILE A 19 -11.20 -4.37 -3.44
CA ILE A 19 -11.18 -5.27 -4.60
C ILE A 19 -12.20 -6.39 -4.37
N PRO A 20 -13.15 -6.63 -5.30
CA PRO A 20 -14.09 -7.74 -5.19
C PRO A 20 -13.39 -9.11 -5.20
N LEU A 21 -13.92 -10.06 -4.43
CA LEU A 21 -13.41 -11.45 -4.45
C LEU A 21 -13.56 -12.09 -5.82
N ASN A 22 -14.67 -11.80 -6.50
CA ASN A 22 -14.99 -12.33 -7.82
C ASN A 22 -15.04 -11.17 -8.82
N LEU A 23 -14.05 -11.10 -9.69
CA LEU A 23 -13.98 -10.13 -10.78
C LEU A 23 -13.95 -10.86 -12.11
N SER A 24 -14.89 -10.51 -13.00
CA SER A 24 -14.95 -11.10 -14.33
C SER A 24 -13.91 -10.46 -15.25
N GLN A 25 -13.00 -11.27 -15.79
CA GLN A 25 -12.04 -10.82 -16.80
C GLN A 25 -12.73 -10.23 -18.04
N THR A 26 -13.83 -10.84 -18.49
CA THR A 26 -14.62 -10.38 -19.64
C THR A 26 -15.17 -8.97 -19.40
N LEU A 27 -15.79 -8.74 -18.24
CA LEU A 27 -16.30 -7.42 -17.88
C LEU A 27 -15.18 -6.38 -17.78
N CYS A 28 -13.99 -6.75 -17.28
CA CYS A 28 -12.85 -5.83 -17.24
C CYS A 28 -12.36 -5.49 -18.66
N ARG A 29 -12.31 -6.46 -19.57
CA ARG A 29 -12.00 -6.23 -20.99
C ARG A 29 -13.00 -5.29 -21.66
N GLU A 30 -14.28 -5.43 -21.35
CA GLU A 30 -15.34 -4.53 -21.83
C GLU A 30 -15.20 -3.12 -21.27
N ARG A 31 -14.94 -2.96 -19.96
CA ARG A 31 -14.78 -1.64 -19.31
C ARG A 31 -13.65 -0.82 -19.92
N ILE A 32 -12.54 -1.43 -20.28
CA ILE A 32 -11.43 -0.74 -20.95
C ILE A 32 -11.60 -0.72 -22.48
N ASN A 33 -12.72 -1.23 -23.01
CA ASN A 33 -12.97 -1.38 -24.46
C ASN A 33 -11.79 -2.04 -25.18
N LEU A 34 -11.22 -3.10 -24.60
CA LEU A 34 -9.97 -3.70 -25.07
C LEU A 34 -10.01 -4.04 -26.56
N SER A 35 -11.13 -4.57 -27.06
CA SER A 35 -11.30 -4.94 -28.47
C SER A 35 -11.21 -3.75 -29.44
N LYS A 36 -11.54 -2.54 -28.98
CA LYS A 36 -11.51 -1.30 -29.80
C LYS A 36 -10.25 -0.46 -29.56
N THR A 37 -9.71 -0.53 -28.33
CA THR A 37 -8.59 0.30 -27.89
C THR A 37 -7.24 -0.36 -28.17
N SER A 38 -7.21 -1.70 -28.24
CA SER A 38 -6.01 -2.45 -28.58
C SER A 38 -5.48 -2.09 -29.95
N VAL A 39 -4.17 -1.88 -30.06
CA VAL A 39 -3.50 -1.60 -31.34
C VAL A 39 -3.63 -2.78 -32.31
N GLU A 40 -3.63 -4.01 -31.79
CA GLU A 40 -3.86 -5.22 -32.56
C GLU A 40 -5.19 -5.88 -32.17
N PRO A 41 -5.85 -6.60 -33.09
CA PRO A 41 -7.04 -7.40 -32.75
C PRO A 41 -6.74 -8.43 -31.66
N VAL A 42 -7.60 -8.52 -30.65
CA VAL A 42 -7.46 -9.48 -29.52
C VAL A 42 -8.00 -10.84 -29.96
N LYS A 43 -7.15 -11.64 -30.58
CA LYS A 43 -7.45 -13.01 -31.02
C LYS A 43 -6.88 -14.08 -30.10
N GLY A 44 -5.82 -13.76 -29.39
CA GLY A 44 -5.07 -14.68 -28.52
C GLY A 44 -5.00 -14.20 -27.07
N LYS A 45 -3.88 -14.52 -26.44
CA LYS A 45 -3.63 -14.17 -25.04
C LYS A 45 -3.32 -12.69 -24.87
N VAL A 46 -3.66 -12.15 -23.72
CA VAL A 46 -3.38 -10.76 -23.33
C VAL A 46 -2.32 -10.76 -22.23
N MET A 47 -1.17 -10.19 -22.54
CA MET A 47 -0.07 -10.08 -21.58
C MET A 47 0.05 -8.63 -21.06
N GLY A 48 -0.12 -8.45 -19.76
CA GLY A 48 0.12 -7.19 -19.09
C GLY A 48 1.62 -6.95 -18.87
N ILE A 49 2.09 -5.73 -19.12
CA ILE A 49 3.48 -5.30 -18.93
C ILE A 49 3.48 -4.06 -18.04
N LEU A 50 3.95 -4.20 -16.79
CA LEU A 50 3.93 -3.17 -15.79
C LEU A 50 5.36 -2.84 -15.29
N PRO A 51 6.11 -2.00 -16.03
CA PRO A 51 7.52 -1.74 -15.75
C PRO A 51 7.76 -0.80 -14.55
N GLY A 52 6.72 -0.47 -13.81
CA GLY A 52 6.77 0.41 -12.65
C GLY A 52 6.32 1.84 -12.94
N SER A 53 6.41 2.70 -11.91
CA SER A 53 5.89 4.07 -11.97
C SER A 53 6.97 5.16 -12.00
N ARG A 54 8.21 4.86 -11.59
CA ARG A 54 9.32 5.83 -11.55
C ARG A 54 10.11 5.77 -12.86
N LYS A 55 10.43 6.95 -13.44
CA LYS A 55 11.17 7.06 -14.73
C LYS A 55 12.39 6.15 -14.76
N GLY A 56 13.26 6.21 -13.74
CA GLY A 56 14.49 5.41 -13.72
C GLY A 56 14.27 3.90 -13.69
N ILE A 57 13.16 3.43 -13.11
CA ILE A 57 12.79 2.01 -13.14
C ILE A 57 12.23 1.63 -14.50
N ILE A 58 11.32 2.44 -15.06
CA ILE A 58 10.76 2.22 -16.39
C ILE A 58 11.87 2.11 -17.43
N THR A 59 12.79 3.07 -17.47
CA THR A 59 13.92 3.08 -18.42
C THR A 59 14.82 1.84 -18.30
N LYS A 60 14.96 1.29 -17.10
CA LYS A 60 15.78 0.10 -16.87
C LYS A 60 15.05 -1.21 -17.17
N MET A 61 13.76 -1.30 -16.82
CA MET A 61 13.00 -2.56 -16.90
C MET A 61 12.34 -2.77 -18.25
N LEU A 62 11.84 -1.70 -18.87
CA LEU A 62 11.07 -1.80 -20.12
C LEU A 62 11.84 -2.46 -21.26
N PRO A 63 13.16 -2.20 -21.49
CA PRO A 63 13.91 -2.90 -22.51
C PRO A 63 13.98 -4.42 -22.31
N VAL A 64 14.15 -4.86 -21.06
CA VAL A 64 14.17 -6.29 -20.73
C VAL A 64 12.81 -6.94 -20.98
N TYR A 65 11.73 -6.22 -20.64
CA TYR A 65 10.36 -6.68 -20.88
C TYR A 65 9.99 -6.71 -22.35
N ALA A 66 10.42 -5.71 -23.12
CA ALA A 66 10.18 -5.67 -24.55
C ALA A 66 10.88 -6.82 -25.30
N HIS A 67 12.13 -7.15 -24.91
CA HIS A 67 12.81 -8.32 -25.44
C HIS A 67 12.13 -9.64 -25.03
N ALA A 68 11.63 -9.75 -23.79
CA ALA A 68 10.84 -10.92 -23.37
C ALA A 68 9.55 -11.03 -24.17
N ALA A 69 8.84 -9.91 -24.37
CA ALA A 69 7.64 -9.85 -25.21
C ALA A 69 7.90 -10.31 -26.65
N ARG A 70 9.04 -9.95 -27.24
CA ARG A 70 9.45 -10.41 -28.56
C ARG A 70 9.62 -11.93 -28.65
N ILE A 71 10.18 -12.55 -27.58
CA ILE A 71 10.30 -14.01 -27.49
C ILE A 71 8.90 -14.65 -27.37
N ILE A 72 8.01 -14.06 -26.54
CA ILE A 72 6.62 -14.51 -26.41
C ILE A 72 5.87 -14.40 -27.76
N LYS A 73 5.98 -13.27 -28.45
CA LYS A 73 5.30 -13.06 -29.74
C LYS A 73 5.70 -14.10 -30.80
N LYS A 74 6.98 -14.56 -30.77
CA LYS A 74 7.42 -15.65 -31.65
C LYS A 74 6.80 -17.01 -31.31
N LYS A 75 6.58 -17.29 -30.01
CA LYS A 75 5.98 -18.55 -29.52
C LYS A 75 4.45 -18.54 -29.61
N LEU A 76 3.84 -17.36 -29.38
CA LEU A 76 2.39 -17.11 -29.35
C LEU A 76 2.07 -15.88 -30.21
N PRO A 77 1.96 -16.03 -31.54
CA PRO A 77 1.86 -14.90 -32.48
C PRO A 77 0.66 -13.97 -32.24
N ASP A 78 -0.45 -14.51 -31.73
CA ASP A 78 -1.68 -13.73 -31.48
C ASP A 78 -1.69 -13.03 -30.11
N THR A 79 -0.56 -13.06 -29.35
CA THR A 79 -0.47 -12.38 -28.06
C THR A 79 -0.51 -10.86 -28.24
N VAL A 80 -1.37 -10.21 -27.47
CA VAL A 80 -1.50 -8.75 -27.38
C VAL A 80 -0.82 -8.26 -26.11
N PHE A 81 -0.04 -7.18 -26.20
CA PHE A 81 0.63 -6.56 -25.07
C PHE A 81 -0.10 -5.30 -24.63
N ILE A 82 -0.40 -5.21 -23.34
CA ILE A 82 -1.05 -4.05 -22.73
C ILE A 82 -0.26 -3.54 -21.54
N CYS A 83 -0.33 -2.25 -21.30
CA CYS A 83 0.34 -1.57 -20.19
C CYS A 83 -0.62 -0.55 -19.58
N THR A 84 -0.48 -0.25 -18.29
CA THR A 84 -1.16 0.87 -17.66
C THR A 84 -0.17 1.77 -16.92
N VAL A 85 -0.44 3.05 -16.96
CA VAL A 85 0.36 4.10 -16.29
C VAL A 85 -0.55 5.18 -15.69
N PRO A 86 -0.09 5.90 -14.65
CA PRO A 86 -0.93 6.90 -13.98
C PRO A 86 -1.06 8.24 -14.72
N SER A 87 -0.33 8.47 -15.83
CA SER A 87 -0.39 9.76 -16.53
C SER A 87 0.03 9.66 -18.00
N TYR A 88 -0.47 10.57 -18.82
CA TYR A 88 -0.10 10.69 -20.25
C TYR A 88 1.40 10.87 -20.46
N LYS A 89 2.09 11.65 -19.61
CA LYS A 89 3.55 11.80 -19.68
C LYS A 89 4.29 10.47 -19.58
N LYS A 90 3.80 9.56 -18.73
CA LYS A 90 4.38 8.22 -18.61
C LYS A 90 3.98 7.32 -19.77
N ALA A 91 2.77 7.50 -20.31
CA ALA A 91 2.34 6.76 -21.50
C ALA A 91 3.24 7.09 -22.70
N THR A 92 3.55 8.37 -22.94
CA THR A 92 4.50 8.79 -23.97
C THR A 92 5.87 8.15 -23.74
N LEU A 93 6.42 8.24 -22.52
CA LEU A 93 7.71 7.63 -22.19
C LEU A 93 7.74 6.11 -22.48
N ILE A 94 6.66 5.38 -22.14
CA ILE A 94 6.57 3.93 -22.42
C ILE A 94 6.56 3.69 -23.93
N LYS A 95 5.75 4.43 -24.68
CA LYS A 95 5.63 4.28 -26.12
C LYS A 95 6.95 4.58 -26.86
N ASP A 96 7.63 5.65 -26.47
CA ASP A 96 8.91 6.05 -27.07
C ASP A 96 9.99 5.00 -26.82
N LEU A 97 10.15 4.56 -25.56
CA LEU A 97 11.11 3.52 -25.21
C LEU A 97 10.75 2.15 -25.82
N TRP A 98 9.47 1.84 -25.94
CA TRP A 98 9.03 0.59 -26.58
C TRP A 98 9.36 0.60 -28.05
N LEU A 99 9.06 1.70 -28.75
CA LEU A 99 9.36 1.88 -30.15
C LEU A 99 10.88 1.82 -30.44
N GLU A 100 11.70 2.38 -29.55
CA GLU A 100 13.15 2.32 -29.64
C GLU A 100 13.69 0.87 -29.55
N VAL A 101 13.16 0.09 -28.58
CA VAL A 101 13.67 -1.26 -28.27
C VAL A 101 13.01 -2.35 -29.10
N ALA A 102 11.73 -2.23 -29.40
CA ALA A 102 10.92 -3.23 -30.06
C ALA A 102 9.96 -2.59 -31.11
N PRO A 103 10.50 -1.96 -32.17
CA PRO A 103 9.70 -1.29 -33.20
C PRO A 103 8.79 -2.26 -33.98
N ASP A 104 9.12 -3.55 -33.95
CA ASP A 104 8.39 -4.67 -34.55
C ASP A 104 7.18 -5.16 -33.71
N LEU A 105 7.00 -4.63 -32.51
CA LEU A 105 5.93 -5.03 -31.58
C LEU A 105 5.04 -3.86 -31.20
N SER A 106 3.73 -4.09 -31.24
CA SER A 106 2.74 -3.15 -30.73
C SER A 106 2.50 -3.33 -29.23
N ILE A 107 2.31 -2.22 -28.52
CA ILE A 107 1.84 -2.20 -27.13
C ILE A 107 0.72 -1.18 -26.97
N THR A 108 -0.37 -1.58 -26.34
CA THR A 108 -1.46 -0.66 -25.99
C THR A 108 -1.25 -0.11 -24.59
N VAL A 109 -1.16 1.21 -24.45
CA VAL A 109 -0.90 1.87 -23.17
C VAL A 109 -2.15 2.61 -22.71
N PHE A 110 -2.70 2.16 -21.60
CA PHE A 110 -3.82 2.80 -20.90
C PHE A 110 -3.32 3.82 -19.89
N VAL A 111 -4.09 4.88 -19.68
CA VAL A 111 -3.84 5.85 -18.62
C VAL A 111 -4.94 5.69 -17.56
N GLY A 112 -4.54 5.27 -16.36
CA GLY A 112 -5.49 4.88 -15.32
C GLY A 112 -6.06 3.47 -15.51
N ASN A 113 -7.20 3.19 -14.88
CA ASN A 113 -7.91 1.90 -14.94
C ASN A 113 -7.02 0.69 -14.64
N THR A 114 -6.07 0.85 -13.70
CA THR A 114 -5.03 -0.16 -13.42
C THR A 114 -5.62 -1.53 -13.10
N GLN A 115 -6.66 -1.57 -12.27
CA GLN A 115 -7.30 -2.83 -11.87
C GLN A 115 -7.95 -3.55 -13.05
N ASP A 116 -8.70 -2.82 -13.87
CA ASP A 116 -9.34 -3.41 -15.05
C ASP A 116 -8.30 -3.88 -16.08
N VAL A 117 -7.19 -3.16 -16.28
CA VAL A 117 -6.10 -3.56 -17.18
C VAL A 117 -5.40 -4.83 -16.67
N ILE A 118 -5.11 -4.92 -15.37
CA ILE A 118 -4.52 -6.11 -14.76
C ILE A 118 -5.47 -7.30 -14.88
N ALA A 119 -6.74 -7.13 -14.48
CA ALA A 119 -7.75 -8.19 -14.51
C ALA A 119 -8.11 -8.62 -15.94
N SER A 120 -7.91 -7.77 -16.94
CA SER A 120 -8.09 -8.08 -18.37
C SER A 120 -6.99 -8.98 -18.94
N SER A 121 -5.83 -9.04 -18.25
CA SER A 121 -4.68 -9.81 -18.71
C SER A 121 -4.82 -11.30 -18.36
N ASP A 122 -4.30 -12.18 -19.22
CA ASP A 122 -4.17 -13.60 -18.92
C ASP A 122 -2.97 -13.88 -17.99
N ALA A 123 -1.92 -13.07 -18.13
CA ALA A 123 -0.78 -13.02 -17.22
C ALA A 123 -0.11 -11.64 -17.26
N VAL A 124 0.58 -11.28 -16.17
CA VAL A 124 1.23 -9.98 -16.02
C VAL A 124 2.71 -10.14 -15.66
N LEU A 125 3.56 -9.43 -16.39
CA LEU A 125 4.96 -9.22 -16.03
C LEU A 125 5.08 -7.84 -15.36
N LEU A 126 5.48 -7.82 -14.10
CA LEU A 126 5.50 -6.60 -13.32
C LEU A 126 6.80 -6.36 -12.56
N THR A 127 7.05 -5.11 -12.26
CA THR A 127 8.16 -4.71 -11.41
C THR A 127 7.76 -4.74 -9.94
N CYS A 128 8.65 -5.22 -9.08
CA CYS A 128 8.43 -5.35 -7.65
C CYS A 128 7.93 -4.02 -7.03
N GLY A 129 6.83 -4.11 -6.27
CA GLY A 129 6.17 -2.99 -5.60
C GLY A 129 4.77 -3.37 -5.12
N THR A 130 3.99 -2.38 -4.70
CA THR A 130 2.60 -2.56 -4.24
C THR A 130 1.68 -3.13 -5.32
N ILE A 131 2.03 -2.93 -6.59
CA ILE A 131 1.27 -3.48 -7.73
C ILE A 131 1.23 -5.02 -7.72
N ALA A 132 2.23 -5.68 -7.14
CA ALA A 132 2.25 -7.13 -7.01
C ALA A 132 1.13 -7.62 -6.07
N LEU A 133 0.89 -6.90 -4.97
CA LEU A 133 -0.23 -7.19 -4.07
C LEU A 133 -1.57 -6.97 -4.77
N GLU A 134 -1.73 -5.86 -5.47
CA GLU A 134 -2.95 -5.55 -6.22
C GLU A 134 -3.23 -6.62 -7.28
N THR A 135 -2.20 -7.07 -8.02
CA THR A 135 -2.31 -8.12 -9.03
C THR A 135 -2.71 -9.46 -8.41
N MET A 136 -2.17 -9.82 -7.24
CA MET A 136 -2.58 -11.00 -6.47
C MET A 136 -4.05 -10.91 -6.05
N LEU A 137 -4.48 -9.78 -5.50
CA LEU A 137 -5.87 -9.55 -5.08
C LEU A 137 -6.86 -9.63 -6.26
N LEU A 138 -6.42 -9.30 -7.47
CA LEU A 138 -7.18 -9.45 -8.73
C LEU A 138 -7.14 -10.88 -9.29
N LYS A 139 -6.39 -11.83 -8.68
CA LYS A 139 -6.21 -13.23 -9.07
C LYS A 139 -5.64 -13.39 -10.50
N THR A 140 -4.95 -12.39 -10.99
CA THR A 140 -4.27 -12.47 -12.28
C THR A 140 -2.90 -13.13 -12.08
N PRO A 141 -2.55 -14.21 -12.80
CA PRO A 141 -1.23 -14.82 -12.74
C PRO A 141 -0.13 -13.83 -13.13
N PHE A 142 1.00 -13.86 -12.41
CA PHE A 142 2.08 -12.90 -12.70
C PHE A 142 3.46 -13.39 -12.29
N ALA A 143 4.47 -12.77 -12.86
CA ALA A 143 5.87 -12.87 -12.44
C ALA A 143 6.41 -11.48 -12.07
N VAL A 144 7.31 -11.46 -11.08
CA VAL A 144 7.94 -10.24 -10.57
C VAL A 144 9.36 -10.14 -11.11
N ALA A 145 9.75 -8.98 -11.61
CA ALA A 145 11.11 -8.74 -12.04
C ALA A 145 11.62 -7.40 -11.52
N TYR A 146 12.90 -7.35 -11.13
CA TYR A 146 13.48 -6.12 -10.61
C TYR A 146 14.99 -6.06 -10.81
N LYS A 147 15.45 -4.92 -11.32
CA LYS A 147 16.88 -4.57 -11.41
C LYS A 147 17.12 -3.20 -10.80
N VAL A 148 18.09 -3.12 -9.90
CA VAL A 148 18.63 -1.86 -9.40
C VAL A 148 20.04 -1.61 -9.96
N SER A 149 20.67 -0.49 -9.60
CA SER A 149 22.06 -0.27 -9.99
C SER A 149 22.98 -1.32 -9.34
N PRO A 150 24.10 -1.68 -9.97
CA PRO A 150 25.06 -2.65 -9.38
C PRO A 150 25.49 -2.25 -7.97
N VAL A 151 25.72 -0.96 -7.73
CA VAL A 151 26.11 -0.43 -6.42
C VAL A 151 24.99 -0.63 -5.40
N SER A 152 23.74 -0.29 -5.78
CA SER A 152 22.58 -0.49 -4.90
C SER A 152 22.36 -1.97 -4.62
N ALA A 153 22.54 -2.85 -5.60
CA ALA A 153 22.42 -4.29 -5.43
C ALA A 153 23.47 -4.85 -4.46
N PHE A 154 24.72 -4.39 -4.57
CA PHE A 154 25.79 -4.80 -3.68
C PHE A 154 25.51 -4.40 -2.22
N ILE A 155 25.06 -3.17 -1.99
CA ILE A 155 24.67 -2.68 -0.67
C ILE A 155 23.48 -3.48 -0.14
N ALA A 156 22.43 -3.66 -0.95
CA ALA A 156 21.22 -4.36 -0.56
C ALA A 156 21.50 -5.81 -0.16
N ARG A 157 22.35 -6.54 -0.88
CA ARG A 157 22.73 -7.93 -0.55
C ARG A 157 23.43 -8.06 0.81
N ARG A 158 24.16 -7.02 1.24
CA ARG A 158 24.83 -7.03 2.54
C ARG A 158 23.90 -6.66 3.70
N LEU A 159 22.93 -5.79 3.45
CA LEU A 159 22.04 -5.27 4.48
C LEU A 159 20.74 -6.07 4.60
N LEU A 160 20.22 -6.60 3.49
CA LEU A 160 18.93 -7.30 3.47
C LEU A 160 19.15 -8.81 3.54
N LYS A 161 18.77 -9.40 4.65
CA LYS A 161 18.70 -10.86 4.85
C LYS A 161 17.27 -11.34 4.57
N ILE A 162 16.78 -11.13 3.35
CA ILE A 162 15.43 -11.54 2.93
C ILE A 162 15.55 -12.44 1.70
N ASP A 163 14.78 -13.52 1.70
CA ASP A 163 14.75 -14.51 0.61
C ASP A 163 13.68 -14.20 -0.44
N THR A 164 12.79 -13.25 -0.14
CA THR A 164 11.68 -12.82 -1.01
C THR A 164 11.51 -11.32 -0.96
N TYR A 165 11.11 -10.73 -2.09
CA TYR A 165 11.03 -9.28 -2.26
C TYR A 165 9.60 -8.79 -2.53
N SER A 166 8.73 -9.64 -3.07
CA SER A 166 7.36 -9.26 -3.39
C SER A 166 6.43 -9.42 -2.18
N LEU A 167 5.51 -8.49 -2.02
CA LEU A 167 4.51 -8.54 -0.96
C LEU A 167 3.72 -9.86 -0.94
N PRO A 168 3.27 -10.42 -2.08
CA PRO A 168 2.59 -11.71 -2.08
C PRO A 168 3.38 -12.86 -1.44
N ASN A 169 4.66 -12.98 -1.77
CA ASN A 169 5.53 -14.01 -1.19
C ASN A 169 5.79 -13.76 0.31
N LEU A 170 5.96 -12.49 0.71
CA LEU A 170 6.13 -12.11 2.12
C LEU A 170 4.87 -12.43 2.94
N ILE A 171 3.68 -12.12 2.42
CA ILE A 171 2.41 -12.39 3.09
C ILE A 171 2.15 -13.90 3.18
N ALA A 172 2.44 -14.65 2.12
CA ALA A 172 2.28 -16.11 2.10
C ALA A 172 3.33 -16.84 2.95
N GLY A 173 4.42 -16.17 3.36
CA GLY A 173 5.55 -16.82 4.06
C GLY A 173 6.34 -17.81 3.19
N ARG A 174 6.08 -17.87 1.89
CA ARG A 174 6.70 -18.76 0.89
C ARG A 174 6.59 -18.19 -0.51
N LYS A 175 7.35 -18.76 -1.45
CA LYS A 175 7.35 -18.31 -2.86
C LYS A 175 6.12 -18.86 -3.59
N ILE A 176 5.08 -18.05 -3.72
CA ILE A 176 3.86 -18.33 -4.49
C ILE A 176 3.92 -17.74 -5.90
N VAL A 177 4.76 -16.73 -6.11
CA VAL A 177 5.06 -16.15 -7.42
C VAL A 177 6.56 -16.16 -7.65
N LYS A 178 6.97 -16.27 -8.91
CA LYS A 178 8.38 -16.26 -9.27
C LYS A 178 8.95 -14.86 -9.30
N GLU A 179 10.12 -14.68 -8.71
CA GLU A 179 10.84 -13.43 -8.64
C GLU A 179 12.15 -13.54 -9.43
N PHE A 180 12.37 -12.61 -10.32
CA PHE A 180 13.58 -12.49 -11.13
C PHE A 180 14.33 -11.22 -10.72
N ILE A 181 15.35 -11.37 -9.90
CA ILE A 181 16.04 -10.24 -9.29
C ILE A 181 17.47 -10.17 -9.86
N GLN A 182 17.87 -8.96 -10.28
CA GLN A 182 19.23 -8.65 -10.76
C GLN A 182 19.67 -9.56 -11.92
N GLU A 183 20.56 -10.50 -11.68
CA GLU A 183 21.16 -11.39 -12.67
C GLU A 183 20.14 -12.35 -13.28
N ASP A 184 19.19 -12.83 -12.46
CA ASP A 184 18.11 -13.73 -12.91
C ASP A 184 17.09 -13.01 -13.81
N CYS A 185 17.05 -11.66 -13.74
CA CYS A 185 16.15 -10.85 -14.54
C CYS A 185 16.64 -10.74 -15.98
N THR A 186 16.61 -11.84 -16.73
CA THR A 186 16.93 -11.89 -18.15
C THR A 186 15.68 -12.00 -19.00
N SER A 187 15.72 -11.47 -20.23
CA SER A 187 14.57 -11.52 -21.14
C SER A 187 14.13 -12.96 -21.47
N SER A 188 15.09 -13.89 -21.56
CA SER A 188 14.80 -15.31 -21.81
C SER A 188 14.10 -15.94 -20.60
N ALA A 189 14.63 -15.78 -19.39
CA ALA A 189 14.03 -16.35 -18.18
C ALA A 189 12.62 -15.79 -17.91
N LEU A 190 12.43 -14.48 -18.15
CA LEU A 190 11.12 -13.84 -18.07
C LEU A 190 10.16 -14.39 -19.11
N ALA A 191 10.60 -14.55 -20.35
CA ALA A 191 9.77 -15.09 -21.43
C ALA A 191 9.37 -16.55 -21.17
N ASP A 192 10.27 -17.38 -20.66
CA ASP A 192 9.97 -18.77 -20.35
C ASP A 192 8.93 -18.89 -19.23
N GLU A 193 9.01 -18.04 -18.20
CA GLU A 193 7.99 -18.00 -17.16
C GLU A 193 6.66 -17.46 -17.65
N MET A 194 6.69 -16.32 -18.37
CA MET A 194 5.47 -15.74 -18.91
C MET A 194 4.78 -16.67 -19.92
N TYR A 195 5.53 -17.42 -20.71
CA TYR A 195 4.96 -18.44 -21.59
C TYR A 195 4.16 -19.46 -20.80
N LYS A 196 4.69 -19.99 -19.70
CA LYS A 196 3.98 -20.93 -18.82
C LYS A 196 2.71 -20.31 -18.24
N LEU A 197 2.81 -19.09 -17.71
CA LEU A 197 1.67 -18.38 -17.13
C LEU A 197 0.56 -18.10 -18.17
N LEU A 198 0.92 -17.89 -19.45
CA LEU A 198 -0.04 -17.64 -20.52
C LEU A 198 -0.72 -18.90 -21.03
N ILE A 199 -0.04 -20.05 -21.06
CA ILE A 199 -0.61 -21.28 -21.65
C ILE A 199 -1.34 -22.16 -20.64
N TYR A 200 -0.97 -22.12 -19.35
CA TYR A 200 -1.62 -22.91 -18.31
C TYR A 200 -2.75 -22.15 -17.63
N ASP A 201 -3.72 -22.89 -17.07
CA ASP A 201 -4.89 -22.28 -16.38
C ASP A 201 -4.55 -21.63 -15.03
N ASN A 202 -3.40 -21.98 -14.46
CA ASN A 202 -2.90 -21.44 -13.17
C ASN A 202 -3.91 -21.56 -12.02
N ILE A 203 -4.73 -22.62 -12.00
CA ILE A 203 -5.84 -22.81 -11.03
C ILE A 203 -5.33 -22.79 -9.59
N LEU A 204 -4.23 -23.48 -9.31
CA LEU A 204 -3.67 -23.53 -7.95
C LEU A 204 -3.17 -22.16 -7.48
N MET A 205 -2.51 -21.41 -8.35
CA MET A 205 -2.04 -20.05 -8.06
C MET A 205 -3.23 -19.11 -7.80
N LYS A 206 -4.25 -19.15 -8.64
CA LYS A 206 -5.46 -18.32 -8.49
C LYS A 206 -6.21 -18.63 -7.20
N LYS A 207 -6.33 -19.92 -6.85
CA LYS A 207 -6.95 -20.34 -5.61
C LYS A 207 -6.17 -19.85 -4.39
N GLU A 208 -4.86 -19.95 -4.42
CA GLU A 208 -4.02 -19.44 -3.34
C GLU A 208 -4.15 -17.93 -3.18
N PHE A 209 -4.18 -17.18 -4.29
CA PHE A 209 -4.44 -15.74 -4.27
C PHE A 209 -5.80 -15.41 -3.67
N GLU A 210 -6.82 -16.21 -3.97
CA GLU A 210 -8.16 -16.07 -3.39
C GLU A 210 -8.16 -16.32 -1.88
N ASP A 211 -7.50 -17.38 -1.42
CA ASP A 211 -7.43 -17.74 -0.01
C ASP A 211 -6.69 -16.66 0.80
N ILE A 212 -5.58 -16.14 0.28
CA ILE A 212 -4.87 -15.01 0.88
C ILE A 212 -5.76 -13.75 0.87
N HIS A 213 -6.44 -13.47 -0.24
CA HIS A 213 -7.36 -12.33 -0.32
C HIS A 213 -8.44 -12.40 0.75
N LYS A 214 -9.08 -13.56 0.94
CA LYS A 214 -10.09 -13.79 1.97
C LYS A 214 -9.52 -13.56 3.38
N SER A 215 -8.32 -14.06 3.65
CA SER A 215 -7.67 -13.89 4.96
C SER A 215 -7.26 -12.44 5.26
N MET A 216 -7.02 -11.63 4.23
CA MET A 216 -6.67 -10.21 4.37
C MET A 216 -7.89 -9.29 4.51
N ARG A 217 -9.09 -9.76 4.17
CA ARG A 217 -10.32 -8.97 4.30
C ARG A 217 -10.73 -8.88 5.76
N CYS A 218 -10.78 -7.66 6.24
CA CYS A 218 -11.32 -7.31 7.56
C CYS A 218 -11.87 -5.89 7.47
N ASN A 219 -12.60 -5.45 8.47
CA ASN A 219 -13.05 -4.06 8.53
C ASN A 219 -11.88 -3.14 8.90
N SER A 220 -10.98 -2.91 7.94
CA SER A 220 -9.71 -2.19 8.16
C SER A 220 -9.93 -0.79 8.72
N ASP A 221 -10.98 -0.11 8.32
CA ASP A 221 -11.25 1.28 8.72
C ASP A 221 -11.70 1.33 10.18
N GLU A 222 -12.60 0.45 10.61
CA GLU A 222 -12.99 0.33 12.03
C GLU A 222 -11.84 -0.12 12.91
N LEU A 223 -11.10 -1.16 12.48
CA LEU A 223 -9.94 -1.64 13.23
C LEU A 223 -8.85 -0.57 13.38
N ALA A 224 -8.66 0.25 12.35
CA ALA A 224 -7.73 1.37 12.40
C ALA A 224 -8.22 2.46 13.36
N CYS A 225 -9.51 2.83 13.28
CA CYS A 225 -10.12 3.76 14.22
C CYS A 225 -10.00 3.27 15.66
N ASP A 226 -10.36 2.02 15.93
CA ASP A 226 -10.26 1.43 17.26
C ASP A 226 -8.82 1.43 17.80
N ALA A 227 -7.85 1.11 16.93
CA ALA A 227 -6.45 1.13 17.31
C ALA A 227 -5.97 2.55 17.68
N VAL A 228 -6.39 3.57 16.92
CA VAL A 228 -6.09 4.98 17.20
C VAL A 228 -6.75 5.43 18.51
N PHE A 229 -8.04 5.14 18.69
CA PHE A 229 -8.77 5.50 19.91
C PHE A 229 -8.17 4.84 21.17
N LYS A 230 -7.73 3.58 21.08
CA LYS A 230 -7.04 2.91 22.18
C LYS A 230 -5.75 3.64 22.59
N VAL A 231 -4.99 4.15 21.62
CA VAL A 231 -3.77 4.93 21.92
C VAL A 231 -4.13 6.26 22.54
N ILE A 232 -5.12 6.98 21.99
CA ILE A 232 -5.57 8.28 22.52
C ILE A 232 -6.08 8.13 23.96
N ASN A 233 -6.96 7.16 24.21
CA ASN A 233 -7.54 6.93 25.53
C ASN A 233 -6.48 6.54 26.56
N ARG A 234 -5.51 5.69 26.17
CA ARG A 234 -4.41 5.33 27.05
C ARG A 234 -3.57 6.56 27.43
N THR A 235 -3.23 7.40 26.47
CA THR A 235 -2.49 8.64 26.72
C THR A 235 -3.28 9.59 27.61
N TYR A 236 -4.62 9.66 27.42
CA TYR A 236 -5.48 10.47 28.27
C TYR A 236 -5.52 9.95 29.70
N GLU A 237 -5.70 8.64 29.92
CA GLU A 237 -5.69 8.01 31.23
C GLU A 237 -4.34 8.18 31.94
N GLU A 238 -3.23 8.00 31.23
CA GLU A 238 -1.88 8.24 31.77
C GLU A 238 -1.69 9.71 32.20
N ASN A 239 -2.17 10.68 31.44
CA ASN A 239 -2.11 12.10 31.79
C ASN A 239 -3.00 12.45 32.98
N VAL A 240 -4.22 11.90 33.06
CA VAL A 240 -5.12 12.10 34.22
C VAL A 240 -4.52 11.53 35.48
N ILE A 241 -3.86 10.38 35.44
CA ILE A 241 -3.17 9.78 36.57
C ILE A 241 -2.00 10.67 36.99
N LEU A 242 -1.19 11.19 36.06
CA LEU A 242 -0.06 12.07 36.34
C LEU A 242 -0.53 13.40 36.99
N GLU A 243 -1.61 14.00 36.50
CA GLU A 243 -2.19 15.21 37.06
C GLU A 243 -2.75 14.99 38.46
N SER A 244 -3.42 13.84 38.68
CA SER A 244 -3.94 13.49 40.02
C SER A 244 -2.83 13.21 41.03
N THR A 245 -1.75 12.53 40.64
CA THR A 245 -0.58 12.30 41.52
C THR A 245 0.14 13.60 41.84
N ALA A 246 0.31 14.50 40.89
CA ALA A 246 0.92 15.80 41.10
C ALA A 246 0.09 16.70 42.07
N GLN A 247 -1.25 16.58 41.97
CA GLN A 247 -2.16 17.29 42.90
C GLN A 247 -2.09 16.73 44.34
N ILE A 248 -1.94 15.40 44.49
CA ILE A 248 -1.79 14.75 45.78
C ILE A 248 -0.45 15.15 46.41
N GLU A 249 0.65 15.10 45.65
CA GLU A 249 1.97 15.51 46.15
C GLU A 249 2.00 16.99 46.55
N SER A 250 1.32 17.88 45.80
CA SER A 250 1.23 19.30 46.15
C SER A 250 0.37 19.57 47.39
N ALA A 251 -0.67 18.75 47.59
CA ALA A 251 -1.50 18.84 48.81
C ALA A 251 -0.75 18.35 50.07
N GLU A 252 0.00 17.25 49.95
CA GLU A 252 0.84 16.74 51.05
C GLU A 252 1.97 17.70 51.42
N LEU A 253 2.58 18.40 50.47
CA LEU A 253 3.59 19.43 50.72
C LEU A 253 2.98 20.69 51.36
N GLY A 254 1.74 21.06 50.99
CA GLY A 254 1.02 22.18 51.57
C GLY A 254 0.57 21.94 53.03
N GLU A 255 0.26 20.69 53.42
CA GLU A 255 -0.05 20.30 54.77
C GLU A 255 1.22 20.24 55.67
N ALA A 256 2.38 19.89 55.11
CA ALA A 256 3.65 19.87 55.84
C ALA A 256 4.15 21.27 56.19
N GLU A 257 3.88 22.29 55.36
CA GLU A 257 4.22 23.69 55.67
C GLU A 257 3.28 24.36 56.68
N SER A 258 2.07 23.83 56.90
CA SER A 258 1.09 24.42 57.81
C SER A 258 1.21 23.98 59.28
N VAL A 259 2.08 23.01 59.59
CA VAL A 259 2.29 22.47 60.95
C VAL A 259 3.41 23.19 61.71
N ASP A 260 4.25 23.99 61.07
CA ASP A 260 5.42 24.62 61.66
C ASP A 260 5.27 26.14 62.02
N SER A 261 4.01 26.68 61.90
CA SER A 261 3.76 28.10 62.19
C SER A 261 2.70 28.39 63.27
N SER A 262 2.47 27.44 64.26
CA SER A 262 1.58 27.69 65.37
C SER A 262 2.27 27.69 66.72
N SER A 263 3.13 28.66 66.90
CA SER A 263 3.46 29.16 68.21
C SER A 263 4.03 30.59 68.08
N VAL A 264 3.23 31.58 68.37
CA VAL A 264 3.52 32.82 69.11
C VAL A 264 2.40 33.86 68.86
N GLU A 265 1.72 34.17 70.04
CA GLU A 265 1.02 35.40 70.44
C GLU A 265 -0.16 36.02 69.67
N SER A 266 -1.26 35.90 70.34
CA SER A 266 -2.27 36.88 70.83
C SER A 266 -2.18 38.35 70.42
N LYS A 267 -3.30 38.87 70.05
CA LYS A 267 -4.06 40.08 70.41
C LYS A 267 -4.58 40.91 69.26
N ASP A 268 -5.82 41.07 69.43
CA ASP A 268 -6.68 42.25 69.29
C ASP A 268 -7.23 42.69 67.92
N THR A 269 -8.53 42.63 67.95
CA THR A 269 -9.60 43.63 67.59
C THR A 269 -10.06 43.84 66.19
N THR A 270 -11.34 43.52 66.09
CA THR A 270 -12.48 44.26 65.40
C THR A 270 -12.46 44.42 63.88
N ASP A 271 -13.46 43.91 63.29
CA ASP A 271 -14.69 44.50 62.87
C ASP A 271 -14.93 44.53 61.32
N GLN A 272 -16.09 44.09 60.96
CA GLN A 272 -16.95 44.52 59.88
C GLN A 272 -16.77 44.00 58.40
N THR A 273 -17.75 43.15 58.12
CA THR A 273 -18.78 43.33 57.05
C THR A 273 -18.36 43.49 55.59
N GLN A 274 -18.79 42.64 54.77
CA GLN A 274 -19.83 42.72 53.73
C GLN A 274 -19.58 41.81 52.48
N THR A 275 -20.47 40.92 52.33
CA THR A 275 -21.23 40.52 51.14
C THR A 275 -20.86 41.15 49.80
N SER A 276 -20.64 40.32 48.79
CA SER A 276 -21.54 40.28 47.62
C SER A 276 -20.94 39.51 46.44
N SER A 277 -21.68 38.51 45.98
CA SER A 277 -22.05 38.19 44.63
C SER A 277 -21.01 38.27 43.52
N LEU A 278 -20.84 37.15 42.90
CA LEU A 278 -20.51 37.06 41.46
C LEU A 278 -21.02 35.74 40.88
N ASP A 279 -22.28 35.73 40.59
CA ASP A 279 -22.83 35.04 39.43
C ASP A 279 -22.61 35.98 38.24
N ASP A 280 -22.34 35.44 37.11
CA ASP A 280 -22.33 35.92 35.73
C ASP A 280 -20.97 35.85 35.05
N LYS A 281 -20.83 34.75 34.32
CA LYS A 281 -20.23 34.67 32.98
C LYS A 281 -20.19 33.24 32.48
N LEU A 282 -21.36 32.74 32.13
CA LEU A 282 -21.55 31.62 31.21
C LEU A 282 -22.72 32.03 30.29
N ASN A 283 -22.40 32.66 29.15
CA ASN A 283 -23.24 32.65 27.95
C ASN A 283 -22.65 33.64 26.94
N SER A 284 -21.89 33.11 25.98
CA SER A 284 -21.85 33.72 24.64
C SER A 284 -20.70 33.06 23.84
N ALA A 285 -20.99 31.97 23.16
CA ALA A 285 -20.30 31.55 21.95
C ALA A 285 -21.08 30.43 21.23
N GLU A 286 -22.30 30.70 20.89
CA GLU A 286 -22.94 30.02 19.76
C GLU A 286 -23.45 31.09 18.79
N ASN A 287 -23.15 30.90 17.53
CA ASN A 287 -23.55 31.61 16.33
C ASN A 287 -22.47 32.45 15.66
N LYS A 288 -21.83 31.81 14.67
CA LYS A 288 -21.59 32.36 13.32
C LYS A 288 -20.70 31.41 12.52
N SER A 289 -21.30 30.61 11.66
CA SER A 289 -20.76 30.28 10.35
C SER A 289 -21.84 29.62 9.50
N ASP A 290 -22.65 30.48 8.89
CA ASP A 290 -23.27 30.16 7.61
C ASP A 290 -22.92 31.27 6.64
N SER A 291 -22.70 30.89 5.39
CA SER A 291 -22.49 31.70 4.18
C SER A 291 -21.04 32.16 3.87
N GLN A 292 -20.28 31.38 3.11
CA GLN A 292 -19.97 31.61 1.67
C GLN A 292 -19.25 30.41 1.09
#